data_46654456da26425343e57e7a8e154749
#
_entry.id   46654456da26425343e57e7a8e154749
#
_cell.length_a   1.000
_cell.length_b   1.000
_cell.length_c   1.000
_cell.angle_alpha   90.00
_cell.angle_beta   90.00
_cell.angle_gamma   90.00
#
_symmetry.space_group_name_H-M   'P 1'
#
loop_
_entity.id
_entity.type
_entity.pdbx_description
1 polymer ?
#
loop_
_entity_poly.entity_id
_entity_poly.type
_entity_poly.pdbx_seq_one_letter_code
_entity_poly.pdbx_strand_id
1 'polypeptide(L)'
;GNCITDLGFQKKEFTKREVILSHLSTSVNKGINFSSYLDANHTDISVADTPNIIRVANKYIERKRELGAMDFDDILVNALKLLRENEDVRTYYQNRFKHILVDEYQDTNMLQSEFVNILAEKHRNITVVGDDFQCIYSWRGSDFRNIMDFPKKYPDAKIVKLEQNYRSSPEILQLANDCIRHNIDQFQKELRPTKKGNFAKPILHRVYRDTDQSSYIVDTINSCLLEGYSYKDIAILYRSHFHSIDIQLNLARSRIPYNITSGTGFFDSAHAKDIIAFYRMIVSPTDYLAFTRGFGLLPGVGETTISKLWNKLGDQFNPSAPAQREKLLSIIPAKAKAATDGILKAYTNYFQQEKGPARESGFVSDLLDAFYFELLKKNFNNADERRQDIFELAKAIEKKDTLSDFLADVAILTNSELSEDAEMNGETNSVLLSTIHQAKGLEWPVVIVPWLSETMFPSVKIEETNIPEERRLFYVVVTRDKERLYLCSPSYKQNYNGALEVLNVSCFISELDKKLYKWTGISQDTKLKQNT
;
A
#
# COMPACT_ATOMS: atom_id res chain seq x y z
N GLY A 1 7.58 -5.19 -23.52
CA GLY A 1 6.46 -5.11 -24.46
C GLY A 1 6.71 -5.92 -25.74
N ASN A 2 7.86 -5.71 -26.40
CA ASN A 2 8.15 -6.39 -27.69
C ASN A 2 8.24 -7.91 -27.53
N CYS A 3 8.88 -8.43 -26.47
CA CYS A 3 8.98 -9.88 -26.24
C CYS A 3 7.60 -10.57 -26.10
N ILE A 4 6.58 -9.87 -25.62
CA ILE A 4 5.20 -10.38 -25.54
C ILE A 4 4.64 -10.56 -26.96
N THR A 5 4.81 -9.55 -27.82
CA THR A 5 4.34 -9.63 -29.23
C THR A 5 5.16 -10.59 -30.09
N ASP A 6 6.48 -10.68 -29.88
CA ASP A 6 7.36 -11.58 -30.62
C ASP A 6 7.02 -13.05 -30.36
N LEU A 7 6.45 -13.36 -29.18
CA LEU A 7 5.95 -14.70 -28.85
C LEU A 7 4.47 -14.93 -29.25
N GLY A 8 3.85 -13.98 -29.98
CA GLY A 8 2.49 -14.11 -30.50
C GLY A 8 1.39 -13.74 -29.51
N PHE A 9 1.73 -13.18 -28.34
CA PHE A 9 0.73 -12.77 -27.36
C PHE A 9 0.21 -11.36 -27.65
N GLN A 10 -1.08 -11.15 -27.45
CA GLN A 10 -1.70 -9.82 -27.57
C GLN A 10 -1.44 -9.03 -26.27
N LYS A 11 -0.77 -7.86 -26.36
CA LYS A 11 -0.39 -7.03 -25.20
C LYS A 11 -1.55 -6.67 -24.26
N LYS A 12 -2.77 -6.51 -24.80
CA LYS A 12 -3.96 -6.15 -24.00
C LYS A 12 -4.58 -7.35 -23.28
N GLU A 13 -4.33 -8.56 -23.74
CA GLU A 13 -4.92 -9.80 -23.20
C GLU A 13 -3.93 -10.55 -22.29
N PHE A 14 -2.65 -10.16 -22.30
CA PHE A 14 -1.58 -10.80 -21.54
C PHE A 14 -1.19 -9.98 -20.29
N THR A 15 -0.55 -10.63 -19.33
CA THR A 15 0.00 -9.97 -18.14
C THR A 15 0.90 -8.79 -18.52
N LYS A 16 0.70 -7.64 -17.89
CA LYS A 16 1.47 -6.43 -18.19
C LYS A 16 2.95 -6.63 -17.94
N ARG A 17 3.75 -6.00 -18.77
CA ARG A 17 5.22 -6.05 -18.69
C ARG A 17 5.74 -5.60 -17.32
N GLU A 18 5.09 -4.62 -16.71
CA GLU A 18 5.47 -4.07 -15.40
C GLU A 18 5.31 -5.12 -14.31
N VAL A 19 4.25 -5.93 -14.35
CA VAL A 19 4.01 -7.04 -13.41
C VAL A 19 5.09 -8.11 -13.58
N ILE A 20 5.35 -8.53 -14.82
CA ILE A 20 6.39 -9.54 -15.12
C ILE A 20 7.77 -9.06 -14.65
N LEU A 21 8.12 -7.79 -14.93
CA LEU A 21 9.39 -7.21 -14.52
C LEU A 21 9.50 -7.10 -12.99
N SER A 22 8.43 -6.73 -12.31
CA SER A 22 8.41 -6.64 -10.84
C SER A 22 8.69 -8.02 -10.20
N HIS A 23 8.03 -9.06 -10.66
CA HIS A 23 8.26 -10.43 -10.15
C HIS A 23 9.65 -10.95 -10.51
N LEU A 24 10.14 -10.69 -11.72
CA LEU A 24 11.49 -11.05 -12.14
C LEU A 24 12.53 -10.35 -11.26
N SER A 25 12.41 -9.06 -11.07
CA SER A 25 13.28 -8.27 -10.19
C SER A 25 13.28 -8.80 -8.76
N THR A 26 12.09 -9.08 -8.21
CA THR A 26 11.98 -9.63 -6.85
C THR A 26 12.68 -11.00 -6.73
N SER A 27 12.55 -11.87 -7.74
CA SER A 27 13.23 -13.17 -7.76
C SER A 27 14.75 -13.02 -7.79
N VAL A 28 15.28 -12.08 -8.60
CA VAL A 28 16.71 -11.76 -8.67
C VAL A 28 17.21 -11.23 -7.33
N ASN A 29 16.52 -10.26 -6.74
CA ASN A 29 16.91 -9.64 -5.46
C ASN A 29 16.86 -10.60 -4.27
N LYS A 30 15.98 -11.63 -4.32
CA LYS A 30 15.94 -12.73 -3.36
C LYS A 30 16.92 -13.88 -3.67
N GLY A 31 17.61 -13.86 -4.81
CA GLY A 31 18.49 -14.93 -5.25
C GLY A 31 17.76 -16.24 -5.56
N ILE A 32 16.48 -16.19 -5.91
CA ILE A 32 15.62 -17.36 -6.17
C ILE A 32 15.40 -17.49 -7.68
N ASN A 33 15.41 -18.73 -8.20
CA ASN A 33 15.05 -18.97 -9.59
C ASN A 33 13.63 -18.48 -9.89
N PHE A 34 13.43 -17.81 -11.04
CA PHE A 34 12.17 -17.18 -11.37
C PHE A 34 10.97 -18.15 -11.43
N SER A 35 11.18 -19.37 -11.98
CA SER A 35 10.12 -20.38 -11.97
C SER A 35 9.73 -20.78 -10.56
N SER A 36 10.71 -21.09 -9.71
CA SER A 36 10.46 -21.46 -8.30
C SER A 36 9.84 -20.31 -7.51
N TYR A 37 10.21 -19.07 -7.83
CA TYR A 37 9.60 -17.89 -7.22
C TYR A 37 8.12 -17.78 -7.61
N LEU A 38 7.76 -17.97 -8.89
CA LEU A 38 6.38 -17.97 -9.34
C LEU A 38 5.55 -19.10 -8.72
N ASP A 39 6.15 -20.29 -8.60
CA ASP A 39 5.51 -21.44 -7.99
C ASP A 39 5.16 -21.22 -6.51
N ALA A 40 5.98 -20.46 -5.79
CA ALA A 40 5.73 -20.11 -4.39
C ALA A 40 4.74 -18.94 -4.19
N ASN A 41 4.46 -18.14 -5.25
CA ASN A 41 3.63 -16.92 -5.17
C ASN A 41 2.40 -17.01 -6.09
N HIS A 42 1.71 -18.15 -6.12
CA HIS A 42 0.55 -18.43 -7.01
C HIS A 42 -0.66 -17.50 -6.82
N THR A 43 -0.76 -16.80 -5.69
CA THR A 43 -1.93 -15.95 -5.40
C THR A 43 -1.97 -14.69 -6.25
N ASP A 44 -0.82 -14.16 -6.63
CA ASP A 44 -0.68 -12.86 -7.31
C ASP A 44 -0.65 -12.96 -8.84
N ILE A 45 -0.52 -14.17 -9.39
CA ILE A 45 -0.40 -14.41 -10.84
C ILE A 45 -1.43 -15.44 -11.28
N SER A 46 -2.02 -15.23 -12.45
CA SER A 46 -2.88 -16.25 -13.07
C SER A 46 -2.08 -17.52 -13.34
N VAL A 47 -2.43 -18.62 -12.67
CA VAL A 47 -1.75 -19.92 -12.81
C VAL A 47 -1.72 -20.37 -14.28
N ALA A 48 -2.77 -20.08 -15.04
CA ALA A 48 -2.87 -20.40 -16.48
C ALA A 48 -1.80 -19.67 -17.31
N ASP A 49 -1.36 -18.49 -16.89
CA ASP A 49 -0.38 -17.68 -17.63
C ASP A 49 1.06 -17.96 -17.21
N THR A 50 1.32 -18.63 -16.09
CA THR A 50 2.67 -18.85 -15.53
C THR A 50 3.68 -19.41 -16.55
N PRO A 51 3.40 -20.49 -17.32
CA PRO A 51 4.36 -20.99 -18.30
C PRO A 51 4.71 -19.96 -19.38
N ASN A 52 3.72 -19.16 -19.80
CA ASN A 52 3.92 -18.14 -20.82
C ASN A 52 4.67 -16.93 -20.27
N ILE A 53 4.46 -16.57 -19.01
CA ILE A 53 5.21 -15.52 -18.31
C ILE A 53 6.69 -15.90 -18.22
N ILE A 54 7.01 -17.15 -17.90
CA ILE A 54 8.39 -17.66 -17.89
C ILE A 54 9.01 -17.56 -19.28
N ARG A 55 8.28 -17.92 -20.34
CA ARG A 55 8.77 -17.80 -21.73
C ARG A 55 9.06 -16.34 -22.10
N VAL A 56 8.19 -15.41 -21.71
CA VAL A 56 8.38 -13.97 -21.95
C VAL A 56 9.59 -13.44 -21.17
N ALA A 57 9.77 -13.84 -19.91
CA ALA A 57 10.92 -13.45 -19.09
C ALA A 57 12.23 -13.97 -19.67
N ASN A 58 12.28 -15.25 -20.09
CA ASN A 58 13.45 -15.82 -20.74
C ASN A 58 13.79 -15.11 -22.05
N LYS A 59 12.78 -14.80 -22.88
CA LYS A 59 12.99 -14.04 -24.12
C LYS A 59 13.47 -12.60 -23.83
N TYR A 60 13.03 -11.99 -22.74
CA TYR A 60 13.52 -10.68 -22.31
C TYR A 60 15.00 -10.73 -21.90
N ILE A 61 15.40 -11.74 -21.13
CA ILE A 61 16.80 -11.96 -20.71
C ILE A 61 17.70 -12.21 -21.93
N GLU A 62 17.25 -13.08 -22.87
CA GLU A 62 17.96 -13.35 -24.11
C GLU A 62 18.15 -12.07 -24.93
N ARG A 63 17.08 -11.30 -25.13
CA ARG A 63 17.12 -10.07 -25.93
C ARG A 63 18.01 -8.98 -25.30
N LYS A 64 18.06 -8.87 -23.97
CA LYS A 64 19.02 -7.98 -23.31
C LYS A 64 20.46 -8.36 -23.67
N ARG A 65 20.79 -9.65 -23.68
CA ARG A 65 22.12 -10.15 -24.03
C ARG A 65 22.46 -9.86 -25.50
N GLU A 66 21.54 -10.13 -26.42
CA GLU A 66 21.69 -9.84 -27.85
C GLU A 66 21.96 -8.36 -28.11
N LEU A 67 21.31 -7.47 -27.38
CA LEU A 67 21.42 -6.02 -27.53
C LEU A 67 22.56 -5.39 -26.72
N GLY A 68 23.29 -6.18 -25.91
CA GLY A 68 24.28 -5.64 -24.96
C GLY A 68 23.66 -4.66 -23.96
N ALA A 69 22.36 -4.80 -23.66
CA ALA A 69 21.62 -3.91 -22.78
C ALA A 69 21.49 -4.52 -21.36
N MET A 70 21.44 -3.66 -20.35
CA MET A 70 21.27 -4.03 -18.94
C MET A 70 20.11 -3.24 -18.34
N ASP A 71 19.32 -3.88 -17.47
CA ASP A 71 18.45 -3.18 -16.54
C ASP A 71 19.17 -2.95 -15.19
N PHE A 72 18.47 -2.33 -14.21
CA PHE A 72 19.09 -2.03 -12.92
C PHE A 72 19.52 -3.27 -12.16
N ASP A 73 18.76 -4.38 -12.23
CA ASP A 73 19.12 -5.64 -11.59
C ASP A 73 20.36 -6.25 -12.26
N ASP A 74 20.46 -6.20 -13.59
CA ASP A 74 21.63 -6.68 -14.33
C ASP A 74 22.91 -5.91 -13.94
N ILE A 75 22.82 -4.61 -13.66
CA ILE A 75 23.99 -3.83 -13.24
C ILE A 75 24.61 -4.43 -11.99
N LEU A 76 23.78 -4.74 -10.98
CA LEU A 76 24.26 -5.32 -9.74
C LEU A 76 24.75 -6.77 -9.93
N VAL A 77 23.98 -7.61 -10.63
CA VAL A 77 24.33 -9.01 -10.91
C VAL A 77 25.63 -9.11 -11.72
N ASN A 78 25.77 -8.29 -12.79
CA ASN A 78 26.97 -8.31 -13.62
C ASN A 78 28.18 -7.70 -12.91
N ALA A 79 27.99 -6.67 -12.06
CA ALA A 79 29.07 -6.15 -11.21
C ALA A 79 29.58 -7.22 -10.24
N LEU A 80 28.66 -7.96 -9.58
CA LEU A 80 29.04 -9.11 -8.73
C LEU A 80 29.78 -10.18 -9.52
N LYS A 81 29.24 -10.58 -10.69
CA LYS A 81 29.88 -11.57 -11.55
C LYS A 81 31.29 -11.13 -11.97
N LEU A 82 31.45 -9.87 -12.39
CA LEU A 82 32.74 -9.31 -12.76
C LEU A 82 33.75 -9.39 -11.60
N LEU A 83 33.32 -9.01 -10.39
CA LEU A 83 34.19 -9.06 -9.21
C LEU A 83 34.52 -10.49 -8.77
N ARG A 84 33.63 -11.46 -8.98
CA ARG A 84 33.84 -12.87 -8.63
C ARG A 84 34.80 -13.56 -9.63
N GLU A 85 34.60 -13.32 -10.94
CA GLU A 85 35.25 -14.04 -12.02
C GLU A 85 36.57 -13.39 -12.47
N ASN A 86 36.77 -12.08 -12.22
CA ASN A 86 37.97 -11.36 -12.67
C ASN A 86 38.76 -10.82 -11.48
N GLU A 87 39.87 -11.48 -11.19
CA GLU A 87 40.74 -11.16 -10.06
C GLU A 87 41.43 -9.80 -10.20
N ASP A 88 41.83 -9.41 -11.42
CA ASP A 88 42.50 -8.13 -11.65
C ASP A 88 41.54 -6.97 -11.39
N VAL A 89 40.30 -7.07 -11.86
CA VAL A 89 39.26 -6.07 -11.59
C VAL A 89 38.93 -6.01 -10.11
N ARG A 90 38.73 -7.16 -9.45
CA ARG A 90 38.48 -7.22 -8.02
C ARG A 90 39.61 -6.57 -7.23
N THR A 91 40.85 -6.95 -7.52
CA THR A 91 42.04 -6.42 -6.84
C THR A 91 42.20 -4.92 -7.08
N TYR A 92 41.93 -4.44 -8.30
CA TYR A 92 41.95 -3.02 -8.63
C TYR A 92 40.98 -2.23 -7.73
N TYR A 93 39.71 -2.62 -7.64
CA TYR A 93 38.72 -1.91 -6.84
C TYR A 93 38.96 -2.06 -5.35
N GLN A 94 39.39 -3.23 -4.86
CA GLN A 94 39.79 -3.42 -3.46
C GLN A 94 40.95 -2.52 -3.07
N ASN A 95 41.94 -2.28 -3.96
CA ASN A 95 43.04 -1.36 -3.71
C ASN A 95 42.61 0.09 -3.77
N ARG A 96 41.65 0.42 -4.63
CA ARG A 96 41.15 1.78 -4.80
C ARG A 96 40.27 2.23 -3.62
N PHE A 97 39.38 1.34 -3.15
CA PHE A 97 38.45 1.64 -2.07
C PHE A 97 38.99 1.08 -0.75
N LYS A 98 39.80 1.88 -0.08
CA LYS A 98 40.45 1.51 1.20
C LYS A 98 39.49 1.61 2.40
N HIS A 99 38.42 2.37 2.29
CA HIS A 99 37.39 2.55 3.30
C HIS A 99 36.03 2.43 2.60
N ILE A 100 35.14 1.62 3.15
CA ILE A 100 33.79 1.43 2.66
C ILE A 100 32.83 1.82 3.77
N LEU A 101 31.94 2.75 3.47
CA LEU A 101 30.89 3.21 4.38
C LEU A 101 29.54 2.92 3.75
N VAL A 102 28.67 2.27 4.47
CA VAL A 102 27.32 1.92 4.03
C VAL A 102 26.32 2.44 5.03
N ASP A 103 25.40 3.27 4.57
CA ASP A 103 24.28 3.76 5.34
C ASP A 103 23.02 2.92 5.07
N GLU A 104 22.05 2.95 5.99
CA GLU A 104 20.80 2.17 5.92
C GLU A 104 21.04 0.68 5.63
N TYR A 105 22.08 0.09 6.23
CA TYR A 105 22.53 -1.26 5.92
C TYR A 105 21.46 -2.32 6.16
N GLN A 106 20.50 -2.09 7.06
CA GLN A 106 19.36 -2.96 7.33
C GLN A 106 18.42 -3.12 6.13
N ASP A 107 18.45 -2.19 5.16
CA ASP A 107 17.60 -2.24 3.97
C ASP A 107 18.28 -2.91 2.77
N THR A 108 19.51 -3.38 2.94
CA THR A 108 20.25 -4.05 1.87
C THR A 108 19.68 -5.46 1.58
N ASN A 109 19.63 -5.81 0.29
CA ASN A 109 19.38 -7.18 -0.13
C ASN A 109 20.66 -8.02 -0.11
N MET A 110 20.53 -9.34 -0.35
CA MET A 110 21.64 -10.28 -0.32
C MET A 110 22.75 -9.91 -1.32
N LEU A 111 22.38 -9.51 -2.55
CA LEU A 111 23.34 -9.15 -3.60
C LEU A 111 24.11 -7.87 -3.25
N GLN A 112 23.44 -6.87 -2.68
CA GLN A 112 24.06 -5.63 -2.24
C GLN A 112 25.04 -5.88 -1.09
N SER A 113 24.64 -6.68 -0.10
CA SER A 113 25.51 -7.08 1.00
C SER A 113 26.74 -7.82 0.49
N GLU A 114 26.58 -8.75 -0.45
CA GLU A 114 27.71 -9.49 -1.03
C GLU A 114 28.66 -8.56 -1.81
N PHE A 115 28.11 -7.66 -2.63
CA PHE A 115 28.91 -6.68 -3.38
C PHE A 115 29.81 -5.86 -2.47
N VAL A 116 29.25 -5.32 -1.37
CA VAL A 116 29.99 -4.55 -0.38
C VAL A 116 31.08 -5.41 0.28
N ASN A 117 30.75 -6.66 0.62
CA ASN A 117 31.67 -7.59 1.28
C ASN A 117 32.86 -7.96 0.40
N ILE A 118 32.66 -8.23 -0.89
CA ILE A 118 33.74 -8.50 -1.84
C ILE A 118 34.71 -7.32 -1.92
N LEU A 119 34.18 -6.10 -1.99
CA LEU A 119 35.01 -4.91 -2.03
C LEU A 119 35.82 -4.69 -0.73
N ALA A 120 35.22 -5.02 0.42
CA ALA A 120 35.84 -4.85 1.73
C ALA A 120 36.85 -5.95 2.08
N GLU A 121 36.83 -7.09 1.41
CA GLU A 121 37.53 -8.32 1.78
C GLU A 121 39.03 -8.11 2.06
N LYS A 122 39.71 -7.33 1.22
CA LYS A 122 41.16 -7.15 1.30
C LYS A 122 41.60 -6.32 2.52
N HIS A 123 40.94 -5.19 2.76
CA HIS A 123 41.37 -4.24 3.80
C HIS A 123 40.53 -4.36 5.08
N ARG A 124 39.35 -4.98 5.02
CA ARG A 124 38.37 -5.12 6.10
C ARG A 124 37.97 -3.78 6.76
N ASN A 125 38.27 -2.65 6.09
CA ASN A 125 37.91 -1.30 6.53
C ASN A 125 36.51 -0.97 6.09
N ILE A 126 35.53 -1.58 6.73
CA ILE A 126 34.12 -1.39 6.44
C ILE A 126 33.42 -0.80 7.67
N THR A 127 32.61 0.21 7.44
CA THR A 127 31.70 0.79 8.43
C THR A 127 30.29 0.69 7.89
N VAL A 128 29.40 0.05 8.63
CA VAL A 128 27.98 0.00 8.31
C VAL A 128 27.20 0.75 9.37
N VAL A 129 26.25 1.57 8.91
CA VAL A 129 25.30 2.28 9.77
C VAL A 129 23.91 1.77 9.45
N GLY A 130 23.11 1.52 10.47
CA GLY A 130 21.76 1.02 10.28
C GLY A 130 21.00 0.91 11.59
N ASP A 131 19.71 0.73 11.45
CA ASP A 131 18.78 0.54 12.55
C ASP A 131 17.92 -0.70 12.31
N ASP A 132 18.24 -1.79 13.01
CA ASP A 132 17.50 -3.06 12.92
C ASP A 132 16.03 -2.92 13.34
N PHE A 133 15.68 -1.91 14.16
CA PHE A 133 14.30 -1.57 14.50
C PHE A 133 13.52 -0.95 13.33
N GLN A 134 14.19 -0.54 12.25
CA GLN A 134 13.60 0.05 11.05
C GLN A 134 13.66 -0.86 9.80
N CYS A 135 13.88 -2.18 9.99
CA CYS A 135 13.80 -3.17 8.91
C CYS A 135 12.34 -3.43 8.51
N ILE A 136 11.84 -2.73 7.51
CA ILE A 136 10.43 -2.77 7.05
C ILE A 136 10.28 -2.99 5.54
N TYR A 137 11.33 -3.41 4.83
CA TYR A 137 11.34 -3.59 3.39
C TYR A 137 11.63 -5.03 2.93
N SER A 138 11.29 -6.05 3.76
CA SER A 138 11.46 -7.46 3.39
C SER A 138 10.71 -7.82 2.10
N TRP A 139 9.55 -7.20 1.86
CA TRP A 139 8.77 -7.36 0.64
C TRP A 139 9.48 -6.84 -0.63
N ARG A 140 10.48 -5.95 -0.50
CA ARG A 140 11.38 -5.51 -1.59
C ARG A 140 12.64 -6.36 -1.73
N GLY A 141 12.78 -7.41 -0.90
CA GLY A 141 13.94 -8.29 -0.91
C GLY A 141 15.07 -7.86 0.03
N SER A 142 14.87 -6.86 0.91
CA SER A 142 15.84 -6.60 1.98
C SER A 142 15.91 -7.80 2.92
N ASP A 143 17.09 -8.08 3.41
CA ASP A 143 17.31 -9.17 4.36
C ASP A 143 17.82 -8.63 5.71
N PHE A 144 16.93 -8.62 6.69
CA PHE A 144 17.22 -8.25 8.07
C PHE A 144 18.48 -8.95 8.64
N ARG A 145 18.77 -10.17 8.19
CA ARG A 145 19.96 -10.92 8.64
C ARG A 145 21.27 -10.26 8.24
N ASN A 146 21.29 -9.44 7.18
CA ASN A 146 22.51 -8.74 6.77
C ASN A 146 23.10 -7.90 7.91
N ILE A 147 22.28 -7.13 8.62
CA ILE A 147 22.75 -6.33 9.74
C ILE A 147 22.96 -7.16 11.00
N MET A 148 22.08 -8.13 11.28
CA MET A 148 22.17 -8.99 12.47
C MET A 148 23.39 -9.90 12.44
N ASP A 149 23.75 -10.45 11.28
CA ASP A 149 24.88 -11.35 11.10
C ASP A 149 26.21 -10.62 10.78
N PHE A 150 26.18 -9.30 10.65
CA PHE A 150 27.38 -8.51 10.39
C PHE A 150 28.50 -8.76 11.41
N PRO A 151 28.25 -8.79 12.74
CA PRO A 151 29.29 -9.12 13.73
C PRO A 151 29.81 -10.56 13.64
N LYS A 152 29.01 -11.49 13.14
CA LYS A 152 29.48 -12.88 12.89
C LYS A 152 30.45 -12.92 11.70
N LYS A 153 30.16 -12.12 10.67
CA LYS A 153 31.00 -12.01 9.46
C LYS A 153 32.30 -11.21 9.72
N TYR A 154 32.21 -10.21 10.59
CA TYR A 154 33.31 -9.37 11.01
C TYR A 154 33.45 -9.41 12.54
N PRO A 155 34.05 -10.50 13.12
CA PRO A 155 34.12 -10.67 14.58
C PRO A 155 34.95 -9.61 15.30
N ASP A 156 35.82 -8.93 14.54
CA ASP A 156 36.68 -7.82 14.98
C ASP A 156 35.99 -6.44 14.85
N ALA A 157 34.75 -6.39 14.36
CA ALA A 157 34.03 -5.12 14.21
C ALA A 157 33.68 -4.51 15.57
N LYS A 158 33.95 -3.21 15.69
CA LYS A 158 33.52 -2.43 16.86
C LYS A 158 32.07 -1.99 16.68
N ILE A 159 31.21 -2.45 17.59
CA ILE A 159 29.80 -2.03 17.61
C ILE A 159 29.68 -0.76 18.47
N VAL A 160 29.15 0.31 17.88
CA VAL A 160 28.84 1.56 18.56
C VAL A 160 27.32 1.80 18.47
N LYS A 161 26.66 1.96 19.60
CA LYS A 161 25.22 2.23 19.67
C LYS A 161 24.98 3.73 19.78
N LEU A 162 24.19 4.27 18.84
CA LEU A 162 23.76 5.67 18.86
C LEU A 162 22.37 5.72 19.55
N GLU A 163 22.37 5.88 20.86
CA GLU A 163 21.15 5.84 21.68
C GLU A 163 20.59 7.24 21.97
N GLN A 164 21.33 8.30 21.75
CA GLN A 164 20.84 9.67 21.96
C GLN A 164 19.88 10.08 20.84
N ASN A 165 18.67 10.45 21.21
CA ASN A 165 17.64 10.91 20.29
C ASN A 165 17.35 12.41 20.50
N TYR A 166 17.46 13.17 19.42
CA TYR A 166 17.26 14.63 19.39
C TYR A 166 15.88 15.02 18.86
N ARG A 167 15.15 14.05 18.29
CA ARG A 167 13.89 14.26 17.56
C ARG A 167 12.69 14.32 18.49
N SER A 168 12.43 13.24 19.19
CA SER A 168 11.16 12.97 19.87
C SER A 168 11.22 13.33 21.34
N SER A 169 10.04 13.58 21.94
CA SER A 169 9.88 13.81 23.37
C SER A 169 10.19 12.55 24.19
N PRO A 170 10.52 12.69 25.50
CA PRO A 170 10.75 11.54 26.36
C PRO A 170 9.60 10.55 26.41
N GLU A 171 8.35 11.04 26.41
CA GLU A 171 7.14 10.24 26.51
C GLU A 171 6.94 9.37 25.27
N ILE A 172 7.25 9.90 24.08
CA ILE A 172 7.20 9.16 22.82
C ILE A 172 8.28 8.07 22.79
N LEU A 173 9.52 8.41 23.21
CA LEU A 173 10.62 7.44 23.22
C LEU A 173 10.40 6.31 24.23
N GLN A 174 9.82 6.58 25.38
CA GLN A 174 9.46 5.53 26.34
C GLN A 174 8.47 4.54 25.73
N LEU A 175 7.44 5.03 25.00
CA LEU A 175 6.49 4.17 24.32
C LEU A 175 7.16 3.38 23.18
N ALA A 176 8.03 4.01 22.40
CA ALA A 176 8.75 3.35 21.30
C ALA A 176 9.68 2.23 21.82
N ASN A 177 10.45 2.50 22.88
CA ASN A 177 11.32 1.53 23.53
C ASN A 177 10.52 0.36 24.11
N ASP A 178 9.38 0.65 24.76
CA ASP A 178 8.50 -0.38 25.32
C ASP A 178 7.92 -1.30 24.25
N CYS A 179 7.44 -0.72 23.15
CA CYS A 179 6.93 -1.49 22.02
C CYS A 179 7.98 -2.44 21.43
N ILE A 180 9.15 -1.90 21.05
CA ILE A 180 10.12 -2.67 20.27
C ILE A 180 10.82 -3.77 21.08
N ARG A 181 10.87 -3.65 22.42
CA ARG A 181 11.49 -4.70 23.28
C ARG A 181 10.79 -6.05 23.19
N HIS A 182 9.56 -6.12 22.70
CA HIS A 182 8.83 -7.38 22.49
C HIS A 182 9.34 -8.19 21.27
N ASN A 183 10.19 -7.61 20.40
CA ASN A 183 10.91 -8.37 19.41
C ASN A 183 12.12 -9.04 20.05
N ILE A 184 12.34 -10.33 19.75
CA ILE A 184 13.42 -11.14 20.34
C ILE A 184 14.72 -10.93 19.57
N ASP A 185 14.64 -11.04 18.23
CA ASP A 185 15.81 -10.95 17.35
C ASP A 185 16.12 -9.49 17.02
N GLN A 186 16.98 -8.87 17.84
CA GLN A 186 17.38 -7.48 17.68
C GLN A 186 18.61 -7.12 18.51
N PHE A 187 19.30 -6.05 18.14
CA PHE A 187 20.34 -5.47 18.98
C PHE A 187 19.73 -4.82 20.22
N GLN A 188 20.28 -5.14 21.39
CA GLN A 188 19.86 -4.49 22.64
C GLN A 188 20.32 -3.04 22.64
N LYS A 189 19.40 -2.08 22.50
CA LYS A 189 19.62 -0.64 22.56
C LYS A 189 18.38 0.06 23.09
N GLU A 190 18.56 1.26 23.66
CA GLU A 190 17.48 2.05 24.22
C GLU A 190 17.64 3.51 23.77
N LEU A 191 16.62 4.07 23.14
CA LEU A 191 16.64 5.48 22.76
C LEU A 191 16.48 6.37 23.98
N ARG A 192 17.42 7.31 24.14
CA ARG A 192 17.46 8.27 25.27
C ARG A 192 17.18 9.68 24.78
N PRO A 193 16.20 10.37 25.36
CA PRO A 193 15.85 11.71 24.93
C PRO A 193 16.94 12.71 25.31
N THR A 194 17.20 13.66 24.43
CA THR A 194 17.98 14.87 24.76
C THR A 194 17.09 16.03 25.14
N LYS A 195 15.82 16.03 24.67
CA LYS A 195 14.82 17.03 25.04
C LYS A 195 14.51 16.93 26.52
N LYS A 196 14.49 18.08 27.20
CA LYS A 196 14.11 18.21 28.61
C LYS A 196 12.85 19.04 28.70
N GLY A 197 11.91 18.63 29.56
CA GLY A 197 10.64 19.31 29.75
C GLY A 197 9.54 18.33 30.14
N ASN A 198 8.36 18.87 30.35
CA ASN A 198 7.15 18.07 30.59
C ASN A 198 6.34 18.09 29.30
N PHE A 199 6.38 17.00 28.57
CA PHE A 199 5.67 16.85 27.31
C PHE A 199 4.37 16.07 27.52
N ALA A 200 3.44 16.18 26.58
CA ALA A 200 2.20 15.42 26.64
C ALA A 200 2.47 13.93 26.34
N LYS A 201 1.87 13.05 27.12
CA LYS A 201 1.86 11.62 26.82
C LYS A 201 1.14 11.36 25.50
N PRO A 202 1.55 10.35 24.74
CA PRO A 202 0.76 9.83 23.63
C PRO A 202 -0.69 9.59 24.03
N ILE A 203 -1.64 9.92 23.17
CA ILE A 203 -3.07 9.74 23.43
C ILE A 203 -3.55 8.55 22.62
N LEU A 204 -4.10 7.53 23.29
CA LEU A 204 -4.86 6.48 22.63
C LEU A 204 -6.34 6.81 22.75
N HIS A 205 -6.98 7.10 21.62
CA HIS A 205 -8.41 7.36 21.56
C HIS A 205 -9.15 6.17 20.98
N ARG A 206 -10.06 5.59 21.79
CA ARG A 206 -10.90 4.50 21.36
C ARG A 206 -12.26 5.01 20.93
N VAL A 207 -12.56 4.91 19.64
CA VAL A 207 -13.87 5.29 19.08
C VAL A 207 -14.81 4.10 19.01
N TYR A 208 -16.11 4.36 18.91
CA TYR A 208 -17.11 3.30 18.83
C TYR A 208 -17.06 2.61 17.45
N ARG A 209 -17.24 3.36 16.38
CA ARG A 209 -17.21 2.84 15.01
C ARG A 209 -16.00 3.34 14.24
N ASP A 210 -15.68 2.63 13.17
CA ASP A 210 -14.68 3.04 12.20
C ASP A 210 -14.99 4.41 11.56
N THR A 211 -16.28 4.73 11.38
CA THR A 211 -16.73 6.04 10.88
C THR A 211 -16.42 7.20 11.83
N ASP A 212 -16.43 6.96 13.14
CA ASP A 212 -16.18 8.01 14.15
C ASP A 212 -14.71 8.43 14.18
N GLN A 213 -13.83 7.56 13.68
CA GLN A 213 -12.39 7.79 13.65
C GLN A 213 -12.00 9.00 12.80
N SER A 214 -12.59 9.14 11.61
CA SER A 214 -12.28 10.26 10.73
C SER A 214 -12.79 11.60 11.28
N SER A 215 -13.92 11.60 12.00
CA SER A 215 -14.40 12.78 12.71
C SER A 215 -13.47 13.17 13.85
N TYR A 216 -13.02 12.19 14.66
CA TYR A 216 -12.03 12.42 15.72
C TYR A 216 -10.71 13.00 15.17
N ILE A 217 -10.27 12.53 14.00
CA ILE A 217 -9.06 13.05 13.35
C ILE A 217 -9.23 14.52 12.96
N VAL A 218 -10.38 14.90 12.38
CA VAL A 218 -10.70 16.29 12.05
C VAL A 218 -10.71 17.17 13.32
N ASP A 219 -11.34 16.71 14.39
CA ASP A 219 -11.38 17.43 15.67
C ASP A 219 -9.98 17.58 16.28
N THR A 220 -9.14 16.54 16.14
CA THR A 220 -7.74 16.57 16.61
C THR A 220 -6.93 17.59 15.83
N ILE A 221 -7.07 17.64 14.49
CA ILE A 221 -6.41 18.65 13.65
C ILE A 221 -6.82 20.05 14.07
N ASN A 222 -8.13 20.30 14.22
CA ASN A 222 -8.63 21.61 14.66
C ASN A 222 -8.10 22.00 16.04
N SER A 223 -8.01 21.05 16.96
CA SER A 223 -7.42 21.29 18.29
C SER A 223 -5.94 21.64 18.20
N CYS A 224 -5.17 20.97 17.35
CA CYS A 224 -3.75 21.28 17.11
C CYS A 224 -3.57 22.69 16.52
N LEU A 225 -4.43 23.10 15.59
CA LEU A 225 -4.40 24.46 15.02
C LEU A 225 -4.66 25.52 16.11
N LEU A 226 -5.59 25.26 17.04
CA LEU A 226 -5.83 26.16 18.18
C LEU A 226 -4.65 26.21 19.17
N GLU A 227 -3.84 25.14 19.25
CA GLU A 227 -2.60 25.10 20.02
C GLU A 227 -1.41 25.78 19.30
N GLY A 228 -1.60 26.26 18.05
CA GLY A 228 -0.59 27.00 17.28
C GLY A 228 0.18 26.20 16.26
N TYR A 229 -0.14 24.92 16.03
CA TYR A 229 0.41 24.16 14.92
C TYR A 229 -0.19 24.60 13.59
N SER A 230 0.54 24.40 12.50
CA SER A 230 0.07 24.59 11.13
C SER A 230 -0.34 23.25 10.53
N TYR A 231 -1.10 23.24 9.44
CA TYR A 231 -1.44 22.00 8.74
C TYR A 231 -0.21 21.18 8.33
N LYS A 232 0.86 21.83 7.87
CA LYS A 232 2.13 21.18 7.48
C LYS A 232 2.88 20.49 8.63
N ASP A 233 2.55 20.83 9.88
CA ASP A 233 3.12 20.22 11.07
C ASP A 233 2.46 18.88 11.43
N ILE A 234 1.37 18.52 10.72
CA ILE A 234 0.52 17.38 11.03
C ILE A 234 0.62 16.32 9.93
N ALA A 235 0.93 15.09 10.33
CA ALA A 235 0.88 13.93 9.43
C ALA A 235 -0.10 12.87 9.93
N ILE A 236 -0.85 12.28 9.00
CA ILE A 236 -1.71 11.11 9.24
C ILE A 236 -1.02 9.92 8.57
N LEU A 237 -0.55 8.97 9.39
CA LEU A 237 0.24 7.85 8.93
C LEU A 237 -0.54 6.54 9.10
N TYR A 238 -0.79 5.84 8.00
CA TYR A 238 -1.61 4.63 7.97
C TYR A 238 -0.90 3.43 7.34
N ARG A 239 -1.35 2.23 7.71
CA ARG A 239 -0.75 0.97 7.25
C ARG A 239 -1.06 0.66 5.78
N SER A 240 -2.27 0.91 5.33
CA SER A 240 -2.77 0.59 3.99
C SER A 240 -3.55 1.75 3.39
N HIS A 241 -3.55 1.89 2.06
CA HIS A 241 -4.20 3.01 1.38
C HIS A 241 -5.70 3.12 1.67
N PHE A 242 -6.41 2.00 1.78
CA PHE A 242 -7.84 2.02 2.09
C PHE A 242 -8.16 2.61 3.47
N HIS A 243 -7.21 2.61 4.41
CA HIS A 243 -7.38 3.25 5.72
C HIS A 243 -7.63 4.76 5.61
N SER A 244 -7.24 5.37 4.51
CA SER A 244 -7.38 6.82 4.29
C SER A 244 -8.68 7.24 3.61
N ILE A 245 -9.52 6.31 3.14
CA ILE A 245 -10.72 6.64 2.33
C ILE A 245 -11.66 7.58 3.10
N ASP A 246 -12.14 7.16 4.26
CA ASP A 246 -13.04 7.98 5.08
C ASP A 246 -12.36 9.26 5.60
N ILE A 247 -11.06 9.20 5.83
CA ILE A 247 -10.26 10.37 6.26
C ILE A 247 -10.23 11.41 5.16
N GLN A 248 -9.89 11.04 3.91
CA GLN A 248 -9.89 11.94 2.76
C GLN A 248 -11.25 12.59 2.56
N LEU A 249 -12.34 11.79 2.60
CA LEU A 249 -13.70 12.30 2.48
C LEU A 249 -14.06 13.32 3.57
N ASN A 250 -13.69 13.07 4.83
CA ASN A 250 -13.99 13.98 5.93
C ASN A 250 -13.12 15.25 5.92
N LEU A 251 -11.83 15.14 5.57
CA LEU A 251 -10.95 16.31 5.40
C LEU A 251 -11.48 17.24 4.31
N ALA A 252 -11.88 16.70 3.15
CA ALA A 252 -12.44 17.50 2.06
C ALA A 252 -13.75 18.19 2.47
N ARG A 253 -14.66 17.47 3.15
CA ARG A 253 -15.92 18.06 3.68
C ARG A 253 -15.66 19.17 4.69
N SER A 254 -14.64 19.00 5.52
CA SER A 254 -14.23 19.99 6.52
C SER A 254 -13.35 21.10 5.93
N ARG A 255 -13.08 21.07 4.62
CA ARG A 255 -12.22 22.03 3.90
C ARG A 255 -10.80 22.12 4.50
N ILE A 256 -10.29 21.01 5.01
CA ILE A 256 -8.92 20.90 5.51
C ILE A 256 -8.03 20.52 4.32
N PRO A 257 -7.04 21.35 3.96
CA PRO A 257 -6.13 21.05 2.87
C PRO A 257 -5.22 19.87 3.25
N TYR A 258 -5.04 18.92 2.32
CA TYR A 258 -4.15 17.79 2.54
C TYR A 258 -3.40 17.40 1.25
N ASN A 259 -2.23 16.79 1.42
CA ASN A 259 -1.44 16.18 0.34
C ASN A 259 -1.20 14.70 0.63
N ILE A 260 -1.02 13.91 -0.43
CA ILE A 260 -0.71 12.48 -0.32
C ILE A 260 0.70 12.22 -0.85
N THR A 261 1.56 11.58 -0.05
CA THR A 261 2.98 11.35 -0.39
C THR A 261 3.18 10.64 -1.73
N SER A 262 2.28 9.76 -2.15
CA SER A 262 2.38 9.05 -3.44
C SER A 262 1.97 9.88 -4.66
N GLY A 263 1.47 11.10 -4.47
CA GLY A 263 0.93 11.95 -5.53
C GLY A 263 -0.37 11.45 -6.16
N THR A 264 -0.87 10.27 -5.78
CA THR A 264 -2.14 9.71 -6.27
C THR A 264 -3.03 9.33 -5.11
N GLY A 265 -4.17 10.01 -5.01
CA GLY A 265 -5.23 9.69 -4.05
C GLY A 265 -5.81 8.29 -4.26
N PHE A 266 -6.49 7.76 -3.25
CA PHE A 266 -7.18 6.49 -3.38
C PHE A 266 -8.13 6.49 -4.58
N PHE A 267 -8.93 7.56 -4.73
CA PHE A 267 -9.90 7.72 -5.81
C PHE A 267 -9.27 7.94 -7.20
N ASP A 268 -7.99 8.28 -7.25
CA ASP A 268 -7.22 8.41 -8.49
C ASP A 268 -6.63 7.10 -8.98
N SER A 269 -6.59 6.09 -8.12
CA SER A 269 -6.11 4.77 -8.49
C SER A 269 -6.97 4.15 -9.60
N ALA A 270 -6.33 3.40 -10.50
CA ALA A 270 -7.00 2.83 -11.67
C ALA A 270 -8.19 1.96 -11.28
N HIS A 271 -8.02 1.07 -10.28
CA HIS A 271 -9.07 0.14 -9.84
C HIS A 271 -10.26 0.85 -9.17
N ALA A 272 -10.02 1.92 -8.41
CA ALA A 272 -11.11 2.72 -7.85
C ALA A 272 -11.91 3.40 -8.96
N LYS A 273 -11.21 4.07 -9.91
CA LYS A 273 -11.85 4.72 -11.07
C LYS A 273 -12.63 3.72 -11.94
N ASP A 274 -12.13 2.50 -12.10
CA ASP A 274 -12.81 1.46 -12.89
C ASP A 274 -14.13 1.03 -12.22
N ILE A 275 -14.10 0.75 -10.92
CA ILE A 275 -15.31 0.36 -10.17
C ILE A 275 -16.30 1.52 -10.06
N ILE A 276 -15.83 2.73 -9.80
CA ILE A 276 -16.67 3.94 -9.79
C ILE A 276 -17.38 4.14 -11.13
N ALA A 277 -16.75 3.80 -12.26
CA ALA A 277 -17.40 3.90 -13.56
C ALA A 277 -18.64 2.98 -13.66
N PHE A 278 -18.60 1.76 -13.10
CA PHE A 278 -19.78 0.89 -13.05
C PHE A 278 -20.90 1.49 -12.18
N TYR A 279 -20.57 2.12 -11.07
CA TYR A 279 -21.55 2.82 -10.24
C TYR A 279 -22.11 4.08 -10.91
N ARG A 280 -21.28 4.84 -11.64
CA ARG A 280 -21.74 6.03 -12.38
C ARG A 280 -22.79 5.68 -13.42
N MET A 281 -22.69 4.54 -14.10
CA MET A 281 -23.70 4.09 -15.05
C MET A 281 -25.06 3.80 -14.40
N ILE A 282 -25.10 3.49 -13.09
CA ILE A 282 -26.35 3.32 -12.34
C ILE A 282 -27.07 4.68 -12.18
N VAL A 283 -26.31 5.73 -11.89
CA VAL A 283 -26.84 7.07 -11.63
C VAL A 283 -27.12 7.84 -12.91
N SER A 284 -26.24 7.71 -13.90
CA SER A 284 -26.32 8.46 -15.16
C SER A 284 -26.23 7.53 -16.38
N PRO A 285 -27.37 7.11 -16.94
CA PRO A 285 -27.38 6.28 -18.14
C PRO A 285 -26.74 6.91 -19.38
N THR A 286 -26.59 8.23 -19.40
CA THR A 286 -25.99 8.99 -20.50
C THR A 286 -24.49 9.25 -20.31
N ASP A 287 -23.87 8.67 -19.27
CA ASP A 287 -22.44 8.85 -19.00
C ASP A 287 -21.56 8.01 -19.93
N TYR A 288 -21.25 8.58 -21.08
CA TYR A 288 -20.37 7.96 -22.10
C TYR A 288 -18.98 7.64 -21.56
N LEU A 289 -18.43 8.50 -20.69
CA LEU A 289 -17.09 8.27 -20.13
C LEU A 289 -17.07 7.06 -19.19
N ALA A 290 -18.09 6.93 -18.35
CA ALA A 290 -18.24 5.77 -17.49
C ALA A 290 -18.43 4.47 -18.31
N PHE A 291 -19.26 4.51 -19.35
CA PHE A 291 -19.47 3.40 -20.26
C PHE A 291 -18.16 3.00 -20.98
N THR A 292 -17.45 3.99 -21.50
CA THR A 292 -16.15 3.79 -22.18
C THR A 292 -15.13 3.16 -21.23
N ARG A 293 -15.05 3.65 -20.00
CA ARG A 293 -14.11 3.12 -19.02
C ARG A 293 -14.46 1.69 -18.62
N GLY A 294 -15.70 1.43 -18.23
CA GLY A 294 -16.12 0.11 -17.74
C GLY A 294 -16.02 -0.99 -18.80
N PHE A 295 -16.65 -0.79 -19.95
CA PHE A 295 -16.66 -1.80 -21.02
C PHE A 295 -15.38 -1.80 -21.87
N GLY A 296 -14.62 -0.72 -21.88
CA GLY A 296 -13.30 -0.66 -22.55
C GLY A 296 -12.22 -1.53 -21.89
N LEU A 297 -12.46 -2.03 -20.67
CA LEU A 297 -11.61 -3.01 -19.99
C LEU A 297 -11.68 -4.41 -20.61
N LEU A 298 -12.76 -4.69 -21.36
CA LEU A 298 -13.05 -6.02 -21.85
C LEU A 298 -12.20 -6.39 -23.10
N PRO A 299 -11.85 -7.66 -23.27
CA PRO A 299 -11.05 -8.11 -24.41
C PRO A 299 -11.78 -7.87 -25.74
N GLY A 300 -11.06 -7.31 -26.72
CA GLY A 300 -11.62 -6.99 -28.03
C GLY A 300 -12.55 -5.76 -28.08
N VAL A 301 -12.67 -5.02 -26.98
CA VAL A 301 -13.46 -3.79 -26.90
C VAL A 301 -12.51 -2.59 -26.86
N GLY A 302 -12.27 -1.98 -28.02
CA GLY A 302 -11.49 -0.73 -28.14
C GLY A 302 -12.39 0.47 -28.38
N GLU A 303 -11.80 1.67 -28.52
CA GLU A 303 -12.52 2.94 -28.70
C GLU A 303 -13.54 2.93 -29.84
N THR A 304 -13.15 2.40 -30.99
CA THR A 304 -14.05 2.28 -32.14
C THR A 304 -15.21 1.30 -31.90
N THR A 305 -14.98 0.25 -31.12
CA THR A 305 -16.03 -0.69 -30.71
C THR A 305 -16.98 -0.04 -29.71
N ILE A 306 -16.45 0.68 -28.72
CA ILE A 306 -17.24 1.44 -27.74
C ILE A 306 -18.18 2.40 -28.43
N SER A 307 -17.68 3.23 -29.35
CA SER A 307 -18.50 4.20 -30.07
C SER A 307 -19.64 3.50 -30.86
N LYS A 308 -19.36 2.37 -31.51
CA LYS A 308 -20.38 1.60 -32.23
C LYS A 308 -21.42 0.99 -31.29
N LEU A 309 -21.01 0.48 -30.13
CA LEU A 309 -21.93 -0.07 -29.13
C LEU A 309 -22.82 1.03 -28.57
N TRP A 310 -22.24 2.19 -28.21
CA TRP A 310 -22.96 3.32 -27.67
C TRP A 310 -24.06 3.82 -28.63
N ASN A 311 -23.70 4.08 -29.88
CA ASN A 311 -24.65 4.50 -30.90
C ASN A 311 -25.78 3.47 -31.13
N LYS A 312 -25.43 2.17 -31.15
CA LYS A 312 -26.44 1.10 -31.27
C LYS A 312 -27.37 1.02 -30.07
N LEU A 313 -26.92 1.40 -28.88
CA LEU A 313 -27.74 1.47 -27.67
C LEU A 313 -28.65 2.71 -27.65
N GLY A 314 -28.42 3.69 -28.52
CA GLY A 314 -29.18 4.93 -28.59
C GLY A 314 -28.60 6.02 -27.68
N ASP A 315 -27.28 6.11 -27.65
CA ASP A 315 -26.48 7.09 -26.91
C ASP A 315 -26.77 7.11 -25.39
N GLN A 316 -27.14 5.95 -24.86
CA GLN A 316 -27.36 5.71 -23.44
C GLN A 316 -27.29 4.22 -23.08
N PHE A 317 -26.92 3.93 -21.83
CA PHE A 317 -26.97 2.59 -21.26
C PHE A 317 -27.57 2.66 -19.86
N ASN A 318 -28.82 2.23 -19.74
CA ASN A 318 -29.47 2.09 -18.44
C ASN A 318 -29.37 0.64 -17.94
N PRO A 319 -28.48 0.35 -16.95
CA PRO A 319 -28.30 -1.00 -16.45
C PRO A 319 -29.53 -1.53 -15.67
N SER A 320 -30.47 -0.67 -15.24
CA SER A 320 -31.71 -1.13 -14.63
C SER A 320 -32.72 -1.70 -15.64
N ALA A 321 -32.62 -1.34 -16.94
CA ALA A 321 -33.54 -1.74 -17.99
C ALA A 321 -33.15 -3.11 -18.59
N PRO A 322 -33.94 -4.18 -18.42
CA PRO A 322 -33.62 -5.51 -18.98
C PRO A 322 -33.38 -5.49 -20.49
N ALA A 323 -34.22 -4.77 -21.24
CA ALA A 323 -34.10 -4.67 -22.69
C ALA A 323 -32.75 -4.09 -23.16
N GLN A 324 -32.19 -3.12 -22.42
CA GLN A 324 -30.87 -2.56 -22.75
C GLN A 324 -29.73 -3.54 -22.40
N ARG A 325 -29.85 -4.28 -21.31
CA ARG A 325 -28.88 -5.34 -20.97
C ARG A 325 -28.85 -6.44 -22.04
N GLU A 326 -30.00 -6.93 -22.45
CA GLU A 326 -30.12 -7.94 -23.53
C GLU A 326 -29.58 -7.40 -24.85
N LYS A 327 -29.91 -6.16 -25.21
CA LYS A 327 -29.40 -5.51 -26.42
C LYS A 327 -27.87 -5.43 -26.40
N LEU A 328 -27.27 -4.97 -25.30
CA LEU A 328 -25.81 -4.89 -25.14
C LEU A 328 -25.18 -6.28 -25.33
N LEU A 329 -25.72 -7.33 -24.67
CA LEU A 329 -25.21 -8.70 -24.75
C LEU A 329 -25.28 -9.26 -26.18
N SER A 330 -26.28 -8.82 -26.98
CA SER A 330 -26.44 -9.26 -28.36
C SER A 330 -25.45 -8.63 -29.34
N ILE A 331 -24.94 -7.42 -29.04
CA ILE A 331 -24.09 -6.64 -29.95
C ILE A 331 -22.62 -6.61 -29.55
N ILE A 332 -22.27 -7.08 -28.33
CA ILE A 332 -20.90 -7.10 -27.82
C ILE A 332 -20.04 -8.12 -28.58
N PRO A 333 -18.73 -7.87 -28.81
CA PRO A 333 -17.84 -8.84 -29.43
C PRO A 333 -17.81 -10.18 -28.69
N ALA A 334 -17.70 -11.29 -29.45
CA ALA A 334 -17.74 -12.65 -28.90
C ALA A 334 -16.73 -12.89 -27.77
N LYS A 335 -15.51 -12.32 -27.87
CA LYS A 335 -14.46 -12.43 -26.83
C LYS A 335 -14.86 -11.79 -25.51
N ALA A 336 -15.70 -10.75 -25.52
CA ALA A 336 -16.14 -10.01 -24.34
C ALA A 336 -17.47 -10.56 -23.76
N LYS A 337 -18.11 -11.51 -24.47
CA LYS A 337 -19.50 -11.90 -24.16
C LYS A 337 -19.66 -12.49 -22.77
N ALA A 338 -18.77 -13.39 -22.35
CA ALA A 338 -18.83 -14.03 -21.04
C ALA A 338 -18.66 -13.02 -19.89
N ALA A 339 -17.66 -12.14 -19.98
CA ALA A 339 -17.44 -11.08 -18.99
C ALA A 339 -18.63 -10.09 -18.96
N THR A 340 -19.16 -9.72 -20.13
CA THR A 340 -20.34 -8.85 -20.21
C THR A 340 -21.56 -9.50 -19.56
N ASP A 341 -21.82 -10.78 -19.79
CA ASP A 341 -22.92 -11.52 -19.13
C ASP A 341 -22.78 -11.47 -17.61
N GLY A 342 -21.58 -11.69 -17.08
CA GLY A 342 -21.29 -11.55 -15.65
C GLY A 342 -21.56 -10.15 -15.11
N ILE A 343 -21.10 -9.10 -15.81
CA ILE A 343 -21.38 -7.70 -15.45
C ILE A 343 -22.89 -7.41 -15.43
N LEU A 344 -23.63 -7.89 -16.44
CA LEU A 344 -25.07 -7.67 -16.53
C LEU A 344 -25.83 -8.43 -15.44
N LYS A 345 -25.33 -9.60 -15.01
CA LYS A 345 -25.85 -10.32 -13.83
C LYS A 345 -25.58 -9.54 -12.56
N ALA A 346 -24.38 -8.96 -12.39
CA ALA A 346 -24.07 -8.10 -11.25
C ALA A 346 -25.06 -6.93 -11.14
N TYR A 347 -25.35 -6.24 -12.25
CA TYR A 347 -26.39 -5.21 -12.27
C TYR A 347 -27.78 -5.76 -11.93
N THR A 348 -28.14 -6.93 -12.45
CA THR A 348 -29.44 -7.55 -12.15
C THR A 348 -29.58 -7.82 -10.66
N ASN A 349 -28.57 -8.43 -10.05
CA ASN A 349 -28.52 -8.70 -8.61
C ASN A 349 -28.58 -7.40 -7.79
N TYR A 350 -27.84 -6.36 -8.20
CA TYR A 350 -27.84 -5.05 -7.54
C TYR A 350 -29.24 -4.43 -7.47
N PHE A 351 -30.01 -4.46 -8.57
CA PHE A 351 -31.35 -3.88 -8.61
C PHE A 351 -32.44 -4.76 -7.96
N GLN A 352 -32.17 -6.03 -7.73
CA GLN A 352 -33.07 -6.94 -7.02
C GLN A 352 -32.89 -6.89 -5.50
N GLN A 353 -31.76 -6.39 -5.02
CA GLN A 353 -31.50 -6.29 -3.59
C GLN A 353 -31.97 -4.93 -3.03
N GLU A 354 -32.48 -4.97 -1.79
CA GLU A 354 -32.74 -3.73 -1.04
C GLU A 354 -31.43 -3.00 -0.74
N LYS A 355 -31.53 -1.68 -0.59
CA LYS A 355 -30.37 -0.86 -0.23
C LYS A 355 -29.81 -1.34 1.11
N GLY A 356 -28.51 -1.64 1.13
CA GLY A 356 -27.81 -2.06 2.32
C GLY A 356 -26.41 -2.62 2.00
N PRO A 357 -25.66 -3.04 3.02
CA PRO A 357 -24.29 -3.52 2.87
C PRO A 357 -24.15 -4.67 1.89
N ALA A 358 -25.05 -5.62 1.95
CA ALA A 358 -25.03 -6.79 1.08
C ALA A 358 -25.15 -6.43 -0.40
N ARG A 359 -25.86 -5.32 -0.74
CA ARG A 359 -26.02 -4.87 -2.13
C ARG A 359 -24.72 -4.33 -2.71
N GLU A 360 -24.04 -3.44 -2.01
CA GLU A 360 -22.82 -2.80 -2.51
C GLU A 360 -21.66 -3.81 -2.55
N SER A 361 -21.48 -4.58 -1.50
CA SER A 361 -20.45 -5.63 -1.44
C SER A 361 -20.73 -6.77 -2.41
N GLY A 362 -21.99 -7.16 -2.59
CA GLY A 362 -22.43 -8.15 -3.58
C GLY A 362 -22.12 -7.70 -5.01
N PHE A 363 -22.41 -6.43 -5.32
CA PHE A 363 -22.14 -5.88 -6.65
C PHE A 363 -20.65 -5.92 -7.01
N VAL A 364 -19.77 -5.49 -6.10
CA VAL A 364 -18.32 -5.53 -6.37
C VAL A 364 -17.80 -6.97 -6.38
N SER A 365 -18.34 -7.89 -5.56
CA SER A 365 -18.00 -9.31 -5.61
C SER A 365 -18.34 -9.91 -6.96
N ASP A 366 -19.56 -9.67 -7.45
CA ASP A 366 -20.01 -10.15 -8.76
C ASP A 366 -19.13 -9.61 -9.90
N LEU A 367 -18.72 -8.34 -9.85
CA LEU A 367 -17.81 -7.75 -10.83
C LEU A 367 -16.41 -8.38 -10.77
N LEU A 368 -15.89 -8.62 -9.57
CA LEU A 368 -14.59 -9.28 -9.37
C LEU A 368 -14.60 -10.69 -9.95
N ASP A 369 -15.64 -11.46 -9.65
CA ASP A 369 -15.80 -12.84 -10.11
C ASP A 369 -16.06 -12.93 -11.62
N ALA A 370 -16.78 -11.96 -12.20
CA ALA A 370 -17.10 -11.93 -13.61
C ALA A 370 -15.84 -11.79 -14.50
N PHE A 371 -14.89 -10.93 -14.10
CA PHE A 371 -13.70 -10.68 -14.91
C PHE A 371 -12.63 -9.84 -14.19
N TYR A 372 -13.03 -9.01 -13.22
CA TYR A 372 -12.18 -7.90 -12.80
C TYR A 372 -10.99 -8.37 -11.94
N PHE A 373 -11.15 -9.46 -11.16
CA PHE A 373 -10.04 -9.99 -10.37
C PHE A 373 -8.91 -10.56 -11.25
N GLU A 374 -9.26 -11.29 -12.33
CA GLU A 374 -8.26 -11.74 -13.31
C GLU A 374 -7.60 -10.57 -14.05
N LEU A 375 -8.35 -9.49 -14.29
CA LEU A 375 -7.80 -8.27 -14.86
C LEU A 375 -6.81 -7.60 -13.89
N LEU A 376 -7.10 -7.58 -12.58
CA LEU A 376 -6.18 -7.07 -11.57
C LEU A 376 -4.88 -7.85 -11.55
N LYS A 377 -4.93 -9.18 -11.54
CA LYS A 377 -3.72 -10.05 -11.59
C LYS A 377 -2.87 -9.80 -12.83
N LYS A 378 -3.50 -9.54 -13.97
CA LYS A 378 -2.77 -9.22 -15.22
C LYS A 378 -2.14 -7.84 -15.22
N ASN A 379 -2.74 -6.90 -14.51
CA ASN A 379 -2.35 -5.49 -14.58
C ASN A 379 -1.48 -5.02 -13.41
N PHE A 380 -1.51 -5.72 -12.26
CA PHE A 380 -0.89 -5.26 -11.02
C PHE A 380 -0.25 -6.42 -10.26
N ASN A 381 0.88 -6.15 -9.61
CA ASN A 381 1.61 -7.11 -8.76
C ASN A 381 1.03 -7.21 -7.33
N ASN A 382 0.05 -6.39 -6.99
CA ASN A 382 -0.65 -6.34 -5.71
C ASN A 382 -2.17 -6.49 -5.89
N ALA A 383 -2.60 -7.47 -6.68
CA ALA A 383 -3.99 -7.68 -7.04
C ALA A 383 -4.90 -7.90 -5.83
N ASP A 384 -4.43 -8.64 -4.82
CA ASP A 384 -5.17 -8.89 -3.59
C ASP A 384 -5.40 -7.65 -2.73
N GLU A 385 -4.40 -6.75 -2.63
CA GLU A 385 -4.57 -5.48 -1.94
C GLU A 385 -5.62 -4.63 -2.65
N ARG A 386 -5.56 -4.57 -3.98
CA ARG A 386 -6.55 -3.83 -4.79
C ARG A 386 -7.94 -4.42 -4.70
N ARG A 387 -8.05 -5.75 -4.58
CA ARG A 387 -9.34 -6.40 -4.30
C ARG A 387 -9.91 -5.92 -2.97
N GLN A 388 -9.09 -5.82 -1.94
CA GLN A 388 -9.49 -5.29 -0.65
C GLN A 388 -9.90 -3.81 -0.73
N ASP A 389 -9.13 -2.99 -1.44
CA ASP A 389 -9.45 -1.59 -1.71
C ASP A 389 -10.86 -1.43 -2.32
N ILE A 390 -11.23 -2.33 -3.26
CA ILE A 390 -12.55 -2.33 -3.92
C ILE A 390 -13.68 -2.64 -2.92
N PHE A 391 -13.48 -3.58 -1.99
CA PHE A 391 -14.47 -3.85 -0.95
C PHE A 391 -14.60 -2.70 0.04
N GLU A 392 -13.51 -2.03 0.39
CA GLU A 392 -13.57 -0.83 1.24
C GLU A 392 -14.25 0.34 0.52
N LEU A 393 -14.06 0.46 -0.81
CA LEU A 393 -14.82 1.41 -1.64
C LEU A 393 -16.33 1.13 -1.57
N ALA A 394 -16.76 -0.13 -1.68
CA ALA A 394 -18.16 -0.52 -1.55
C ALA A 394 -18.76 -0.12 -0.19
N LYS A 395 -18.01 -0.32 0.89
CA LYS A 395 -18.42 0.13 2.23
C LYS A 395 -18.53 1.65 2.33
N ALA A 396 -17.61 2.39 1.71
CA ALA A 396 -17.68 3.85 1.69
C ALA A 396 -18.93 4.37 0.94
N ILE A 397 -19.34 3.66 -0.13
CA ILE A 397 -20.57 3.96 -0.87
C ILE A 397 -21.79 3.70 0.02
N GLU A 398 -21.83 2.55 0.69
CA GLU A 398 -22.96 2.16 1.55
C GLU A 398 -23.22 3.16 2.68
N LYS A 399 -22.17 3.72 3.28
CA LYS A 399 -22.25 4.71 4.37
C LYS A 399 -22.94 6.02 3.96
N LYS A 400 -23.22 6.24 2.67
CA LYS A 400 -23.88 7.45 2.15
C LYS A 400 -25.39 7.26 2.01
N ASP A 401 -26.14 8.34 2.15
CA ASP A 401 -27.59 8.32 1.98
C ASP A 401 -27.97 7.92 0.56
N THR A 402 -27.25 8.40 -0.44
CA THR A 402 -27.44 8.02 -1.84
C THR A 402 -26.10 7.78 -2.54
N LEU A 403 -26.15 6.96 -3.62
CA LEU A 403 -24.98 6.78 -4.49
C LEU A 403 -24.56 8.11 -5.17
N SER A 404 -25.51 8.98 -5.45
CA SER A 404 -25.26 10.31 -6.01
C SER A 404 -24.46 11.19 -5.04
N ASP A 405 -24.75 11.15 -3.74
CA ASP A 405 -23.99 11.89 -2.72
C ASP A 405 -22.54 11.41 -2.64
N PHE A 406 -22.34 10.09 -2.72
CA PHE A 406 -20.99 9.52 -2.78
C PHE A 406 -20.22 10.00 -4.00
N LEU A 407 -20.84 9.95 -5.19
CA LEU A 407 -20.20 10.37 -6.44
C LEU A 407 -19.91 11.88 -6.46
N ALA A 408 -20.75 12.70 -5.84
CA ALA A 408 -20.51 14.13 -5.67
C ALA A 408 -19.27 14.39 -4.77
N ASP A 409 -19.16 13.68 -3.65
CA ASP A 409 -17.97 13.76 -2.78
C ASP A 409 -16.69 13.37 -3.52
N VAL A 410 -16.72 12.27 -4.29
CA VAL A 410 -15.57 11.84 -5.10
C VAL A 410 -15.21 12.89 -6.16
N ALA A 411 -16.19 13.52 -6.79
CA ALA A 411 -15.94 14.58 -7.76
C ALA A 411 -15.27 15.82 -7.13
N ILE A 412 -15.62 16.15 -5.89
CA ILE A 412 -14.95 17.24 -5.14
C ILE A 412 -13.49 16.87 -4.89
N LEU A 413 -13.22 15.63 -4.46
CA LEU A 413 -11.86 15.16 -4.16
C LEU A 413 -10.96 15.20 -5.39
N THR A 414 -11.43 14.64 -6.52
CA THR A 414 -10.65 14.57 -7.75
C THR A 414 -10.45 15.94 -8.43
N ASN A 415 -11.29 16.92 -8.16
CA ASN A 415 -11.14 18.28 -8.67
C ASN A 415 -10.30 19.19 -7.76
N SER A 416 -10.22 18.92 -6.46
CA SER A 416 -9.39 19.72 -5.53
C SER A 416 -7.88 19.48 -5.72
N GLU A 417 -7.48 18.36 -6.32
CA GLU A 417 -6.09 18.06 -6.68
C GLU A 417 -5.62 18.80 -7.95
N LEU A 418 -6.53 19.42 -8.71
CA LEU A 418 -6.20 20.18 -9.94
C LEU A 418 -5.58 21.57 -9.67
N SER A 419 -5.31 21.94 -8.43
CA SER A 419 -4.50 23.13 -8.14
C SER A 419 -2.99 22.82 -8.23
N GLU A 420 -2.54 22.26 -9.37
CA GLU A 420 -1.12 22.11 -9.73
C GLU A 420 -0.35 23.46 -9.68
N ASP A 421 -1.07 24.58 -9.70
CA ASP A 421 -0.49 25.92 -9.54
C ASP A 421 0.10 26.19 -8.13
N ALA A 422 -0.20 25.36 -7.12
CA ALA A 422 0.34 25.51 -5.78
C ALA A 422 1.71 24.80 -5.59
N GLU A 423 2.05 23.81 -6.42
CA GLU A 423 3.35 23.13 -6.36
C GLU A 423 4.52 23.98 -6.85
N MET A 424 4.27 25.02 -7.63
CA MET A 424 5.32 25.91 -8.15
C MET A 424 5.93 26.85 -7.11
N ASN A 425 5.33 27.02 -5.93
CA ASN A 425 5.76 28.01 -4.90
C ASN A 425 6.15 27.40 -3.55
N GLY A 426 6.69 26.20 -3.48
CA GLY A 426 7.37 25.65 -2.30
C GLY A 426 6.59 25.78 -0.98
N GLU A 427 6.23 24.66 -0.34
CA GLU A 427 5.55 24.53 0.95
C GLU A 427 4.05 24.89 0.98
N THR A 428 3.22 24.04 0.43
CA THR A 428 1.77 24.11 0.70
C THR A 428 1.51 23.80 2.18
N ASN A 429 0.83 24.72 2.89
CA ASN A 429 0.38 24.48 4.27
C ASN A 429 -0.80 23.49 4.26
N SER A 430 -0.51 22.20 4.25
CA SER A 430 -1.48 21.11 4.16
C SER A 430 -1.10 19.94 5.06
N VAL A 431 -2.10 19.19 5.54
CA VAL A 431 -1.89 17.95 6.31
C VAL A 431 -1.32 16.89 5.38
N LEU A 432 -0.30 16.16 5.83
CA LEU A 432 0.24 15.07 5.05
C LEU A 432 -0.49 13.76 5.34
N LEU A 433 -0.94 13.08 4.30
CA LEU A 433 -1.44 11.71 4.33
C LEU A 433 -0.40 10.78 3.70
N SER A 434 0.06 9.77 4.45
CA SER A 434 1.09 8.86 3.95
C SER A 434 0.93 7.45 4.51
N THR A 435 1.38 6.46 3.73
CA THR A 435 1.64 5.15 4.32
C THR A 435 2.88 5.22 5.22
N ILE A 436 2.90 4.38 6.26
CA ILE A 436 4.05 4.32 7.19
C ILE A 436 5.35 4.02 6.45
N HIS A 437 5.30 3.16 5.42
CA HIS A 437 6.48 2.83 4.61
C HIS A 437 7.08 4.04 3.89
N GLN A 438 6.23 4.90 3.33
CA GLN A 438 6.67 6.11 2.62
C GLN A 438 7.10 7.23 3.57
N ALA A 439 6.64 7.18 4.83
CA ALA A 439 7.01 8.12 5.88
C ALA A 439 8.38 7.82 6.52
N LYS A 440 9.02 6.68 6.20
CA LYS A 440 10.37 6.36 6.70
C LYS A 440 11.36 7.45 6.29
N GLY A 441 12.15 7.93 7.24
CA GLY A 441 13.10 9.03 7.03
C GLY A 441 12.53 10.42 7.27
N LEU A 442 11.20 10.60 7.25
CA LEU A 442 10.53 11.88 7.50
C LEU A 442 10.16 12.05 8.98
N GLU A 443 9.70 13.28 9.37
CA GLU A 443 9.35 13.58 10.76
C GLU A 443 8.46 14.83 10.89
N TRP A 444 7.50 14.80 11.82
CA TRP A 444 6.52 15.89 12.03
C TRP A 444 6.34 16.22 13.51
N PRO A 445 5.97 17.47 13.85
CA PRO A 445 5.57 17.86 15.21
C PRO A 445 4.39 17.06 15.74
N VAL A 446 3.42 16.73 14.88
CA VAL A 446 2.19 16.01 15.24
C VAL A 446 1.99 14.82 14.31
N VAL A 447 1.82 13.63 14.89
CA VAL A 447 1.51 12.41 14.12
C VAL A 447 0.21 11.80 14.63
N ILE A 448 -0.68 11.45 13.70
CA ILE A 448 -1.94 10.77 13.96
C ILE A 448 -1.90 9.39 13.28
N VAL A 449 -2.13 8.32 14.03
CA VAL A 449 -2.08 6.94 13.54
C VAL A 449 -3.48 6.31 13.67
N PRO A 450 -4.22 6.16 12.58
CA PRO A 450 -5.52 5.50 12.58
C PRO A 450 -5.41 3.97 12.56
N TRP A 451 -6.54 3.31 12.81
CA TRP A 451 -6.75 1.87 12.63
C TRP A 451 -5.84 0.96 13.47
N LEU A 452 -5.49 1.39 14.70
CA LEU A 452 -4.73 0.56 15.64
C LEU A 452 -5.61 -0.51 16.29
N SER A 453 -6.08 -1.42 15.46
CA SER A 453 -6.92 -2.56 15.84
C SER A 453 -6.39 -3.83 15.21
N GLU A 454 -6.62 -4.97 15.89
CA GLU A 454 -6.32 -6.30 15.34
C GLU A 454 -6.92 -6.42 13.93
N THR A 455 -6.23 -7.14 13.06
CA THR A 455 -6.61 -7.37 11.66
C THR A 455 -6.47 -6.15 10.73
N MET A 456 -6.22 -4.95 11.29
CA MET A 456 -5.97 -3.71 10.54
C MET A 456 -4.51 -3.28 10.64
N PHE A 457 -4.00 -3.17 11.86
CA PHE A 457 -2.60 -2.95 12.15
C PHE A 457 -2.24 -3.64 13.48
N PRO A 458 -1.67 -4.87 13.43
CA PRO A 458 -1.13 -5.59 12.25
C PRO A 458 -2.20 -6.06 11.27
N SER A 459 -1.80 -6.24 10.00
CA SER A 459 -2.70 -6.65 8.92
C SER A 459 -2.99 -8.16 8.96
N VAL A 460 -4.25 -8.57 8.66
CA VAL A 460 -4.70 -9.99 8.66
C VAL A 460 -3.93 -10.89 7.69
N LYS A 461 -3.36 -10.31 6.64
CA LYS A 461 -2.64 -11.06 5.60
C LYS A 461 -1.25 -11.54 6.04
N ILE A 462 -0.84 -11.17 7.23
CA ILE A 462 0.50 -11.47 7.73
C ILE A 462 0.41 -12.77 8.50
N GLU A 463 1.19 -13.76 8.06
CA GLU A 463 1.46 -14.96 8.83
C GLU A 463 2.04 -14.56 10.20
N GLU A 464 1.78 -15.31 11.25
CA GLU A 464 2.29 -15.04 12.60
C GLU A 464 3.81 -14.78 12.64
N THR A 465 4.54 -15.34 11.67
CA THR A 465 5.98 -15.13 11.49
C THR A 465 6.38 -13.69 11.16
N ASN A 466 5.45 -12.85 10.67
CA ASN A 466 5.72 -11.47 10.25
C ASN A 466 5.38 -10.42 11.31
N ILE A 467 4.85 -10.79 12.47
CA ILE A 467 4.56 -9.86 13.57
C ILE A 467 5.78 -9.01 13.97
N PRO A 468 7.02 -9.56 14.04
CA PRO A 468 8.18 -8.72 14.34
C PRO A 468 8.42 -7.58 13.33
N GLU A 469 8.15 -7.78 12.04
CA GLU A 469 8.28 -6.72 11.03
C GLU A 469 7.16 -5.67 11.16
N GLU A 470 5.92 -6.08 11.39
CA GLU A 470 4.81 -5.16 11.65
C GLU A 470 5.04 -4.35 12.94
N ARG A 471 5.67 -4.94 13.98
CA ARG A 471 6.06 -4.19 15.18
C ARG A 471 7.16 -3.17 14.88
N ARG A 472 8.11 -3.48 14.01
CA ARG A 472 9.08 -2.48 13.52
C ARG A 472 8.38 -1.37 12.76
N LEU A 473 7.34 -1.70 11.99
CA LEU A 473 6.53 -0.69 11.31
C LEU A 473 5.81 0.23 12.31
N PHE A 474 5.26 -0.34 13.40
CA PHE A 474 4.68 0.46 14.49
C PHE A 474 5.74 1.32 15.21
N TYR A 475 6.94 0.77 15.47
CA TYR A 475 8.06 1.53 16.01
C TYR A 475 8.45 2.69 15.06
N VAL A 476 8.52 2.44 13.76
CA VAL A 476 8.82 3.48 12.76
C VAL A 476 7.80 4.60 12.85
N VAL A 477 6.50 4.30 12.85
CA VAL A 477 5.47 5.35 12.87
C VAL A 477 5.51 6.18 14.15
N VAL A 478 5.71 5.55 15.31
CA VAL A 478 5.84 6.24 16.60
C VAL A 478 7.05 7.18 16.61
N THR A 479 8.17 6.75 16.03
CA THR A 479 9.41 7.55 15.97
C THR A 479 9.43 8.61 14.86
N ARG A 480 8.34 8.78 14.10
CA ARG A 480 8.19 9.93 13.16
C ARG A 480 7.73 11.19 13.89
N ASP A 481 7.21 11.04 15.08
CA ASP A 481 6.66 12.12 15.88
C ASP A 481 7.73 12.84 16.71
N LYS A 482 7.58 14.17 16.81
CA LYS A 482 8.47 15.03 17.61
C LYS A 482 7.87 15.41 18.96
N GLU A 483 6.55 15.65 19.02
CA GLU A 483 5.91 16.33 20.15
C GLU A 483 4.54 15.77 20.56
N ARG A 484 3.69 15.35 19.61
CA ARG A 484 2.29 14.98 19.84
C ARG A 484 1.90 13.73 19.05
N LEU A 485 1.70 12.63 19.73
CA LEU A 485 1.29 11.36 19.13
C LEU A 485 -0.16 11.03 19.49
N TYR A 486 -0.99 10.89 18.45
CA TYR A 486 -2.38 10.46 18.58
C TYR A 486 -2.55 9.09 17.92
N LEU A 487 -2.99 8.13 18.74
CA LEU A 487 -3.23 6.75 18.34
C LEU A 487 -4.74 6.52 18.34
N CYS A 488 -5.32 6.07 17.23
CA CYS A 488 -6.76 5.88 17.13
C CYS A 488 -7.13 4.43 16.84
N SER A 489 -8.11 3.89 17.60
CA SER A 489 -8.54 2.50 17.48
C SER A 489 -10.06 2.41 17.49
N PRO A 490 -10.72 1.97 16.40
CA PRO A 490 -12.15 1.69 16.40
C PRO A 490 -12.46 0.39 17.15
N SER A 491 -13.64 0.35 17.83
CA SER A 491 -14.14 -0.83 18.55
C SER A 491 -14.96 -1.76 17.64
N TYR A 492 -15.58 -1.19 16.63
CA TYR A 492 -16.38 -1.92 15.65
C TYR A 492 -16.07 -1.45 14.25
N LYS A 493 -16.11 -2.39 13.33
CA LYS A 493 -16.20 -2.11 11.88
C LYS A 493 -17.42 -2.81 11.31
N GLN A 494 -17.98 -2.27 10.25
CA GLN A 494 -19.02 -2.94 9.51
C GLN A 494 -18.39 -3.97 8.57
N ASN A 495 -18.86 -5.22 8.62
CA ASN A 495 -18.45 -6.27 7.69
C ASN A 495 -19.24 -6.17 6.37
N TYR A 496 -18.94 -7.05 5.42
CA TYR A 496 -19.56 -7.06 4.08
C TYR A 496 -21.08 -7.33 4.10
N ASN A 497 -21.60 -7.90 5.19
CA ASN A 497 -23.02 -8.19 5.34
C ASN A 497 -23.74 -7.11 6.16
N GLY A 498 -23.06 -6.02 6.52
CA GLY A 498 -23.59 -4.93 7.33
C GLY A 498 -23.59 -5.20 8.83
N ALA A 499 -23.21 -6.39 9.26
CA ALA A 499 -23.11 -6.70 10.68
C ALA A 499 -21.88 -5.98 11.29
N LEU A 500 -22.03 -5.55 12.53
CA LEU A 500 -20.92 -4.97 13.29
C LEU A 500 -19.99 -6.09 13.77
N GLU A 501 -18.76 -6.04 13.30
CA GLU A 501 -17.67 -6.89 13.75
C GLU A 501 -16.89 -6.17 14.85
N VAL A 502 -16.67 -6.87 15.97
CA VAL A 502 -15.87 -6.36 17.09
C VAL A 502 -14.40 -6.31 16.70
N LEU A 503 -13.76 -5.16 16.87
CA LEU A 503 -12.34 -5.00 16.73
C LEU A 503 -11.67 -4.88 18.12
N ASN A 504 -10.73 -5.77 18.38
CA ASN A 504 -9.84 -5.61 19.53
C ASN A 504 -8.80 -4.52 19.23
N VAL A 505 -8.29 -3.91 20.29
CA VAL A 505 -7.13 -3.01 20.17
C VAL A 505 -5.94 -3.81 19.65
N SER A 506 -5.13 -3.19 18.80
CA SER A 506 -3.88 -3.78 18.28
C SER A 506 -3.02 -4.40 19.38
N CYS A 507 -2.42 -5.58 19.13
CA CYS A 507 -1.47 -6.21 20.03
C CYS A 507 -0.32 -5.25 20.41
N PHE A 508 0.12 -4.40 19.46
CA PHE A 508 1.16 -3.40 19.72
C PHE A 508 0.80 -2.40 20.81
N ILE A 509 -0.48 -2.14 21.03
CA ILE A 509 -0.99 -1.28 22.11
C ILE A 509 -1.25 -2.09 23.39
N SER A 510 -1.83 -3.29 23.24
CA SER A 510 -2.17 -4.11 24.43
C SER A 510 -0.95 -4.64 25.16
N GLU A 511 0.20 -4.74 24.50
CA GLU A 511 1.50 -5.11 25.08
C GLU A 511 2.17 -3.96 25.85
N LEU A 512 1.79 -2.68 25.60
CA LEU A 512 2.41 -1.52 26.22
C LEU A 512 2.02 -1.36 27.70
N ASP A 513 2.94 -0.82 28.52
CA ASP A 513 2.60 -0.34 29.85
C ASP A 513 1.57 0.80 29.74
N LYS A 514 0.42 0.61 30.38
CA LYS A 514 -0.70 1.57 30.38
C LYS A 514 -0.32 2.96 30.93
N LYS A 515 0.81 3.08 31.61
CA LYS A 515 1.32 4.36 32.11
C LYS A 515 1.94 5.23 31.02
N LEU A 516 2.29 4.65 29.87
CA LEU A 516 2.99 5.33 28.80
C LEU A 516 2.08 6.18 27.92
N TYR A 517 0.78 5.99 27.97
CA TYR A 517 -0.19 6.74 27.17
C TYR A 517 -1.41 7.13 28.01
N LYS A 518 -2.16 8.10 27.50
CA LYS A 518 -3.45 8.51 28.06
C LYS A 518 -4.56 7.85 27.26
N TRP A 519 -5.37 7.02 27.93
CA TRP A 519 -6.57 6.45 27.32
C TRP A 519 -7.70 7.48 27.31
N THR A 520 -8.40 7.62 26.16
CA THR A 520 -9.57 8.47 26.00
C THR A 520 -10.64 7.76 25.14
N GLY A 521 -11.86 8.26 25.15
CA GLY A 521 -13.00 7.65 24.44
C GLY A 521 -13.61 6.48 25.23
N ILE A 522 -13.98 5.39 24.54
CA ILE A 522 -14.66 4.25 25.16
C ILE A 522 -13.74 3.56 26.17
N SER A 523 -14.28 3.26 27.36
CA SER A 523 -13.54 2.61 28.44
C SER A 523 -13.03 1.21 28.03
N GLN A 524 -11.85 0.85 28.53
CA GLN A 524 -11.29 -0.50 28.39
C GLN A 524 -12.20 -1.59 29.00
N ASP A 525 -12.91 -1.24 30.11
CA ASP A 525 -13.74 -2.18 30.86
C ASP A 525 -15.14 -2.38 30.26
N THR A 526 -15.48 -1.64 29.22
CA THR A 526 -16.74 -1.85 28.52
C THR A 526 -16.65 -3.19 27.78
N LYS A 527 -17.16 -4.27 28.41
CA LYS A 527 -17.37 -5.55 27.72
C LYS A 527 -18.25 -5.26 26.52
N LEU A 528 -17.67 -5.30 25.34
CA LEU A 528 -18.36 -5.18 24.08
C LEU A 528 -19.33 -6.37 24.02
N LYS A 529 -20.63 -6.11 24.26
CA LYS A 529 -21.66 -7.14 24.18
C LYS A 529 -21.65 -7.65 22.74
N GLN A 530 -21.27 -8.90 22.56
CA GLN A 530 -21.62 -9.64 21.36
C GLN A 530 -23.16 -9.71 21.34
N ASN A 531 -23.80 -8.88 20.53
CA ASN A 531 -25.18 -9.12 20.20
C ASN A 531 -25.17 -10.33 19.26
N THR A 532 -25.54 -11.46 19.83
CA THR A 532 -25.94 -12.69 19.13
C THR A 532 -27.07 -12.41 18.19
#